data_3ba743e30cde19c8422d533b47b70adc
#
_entry.id   3ba743e30cde19c8422d533b47b70adc
#
_cell.length_a   1.000
_cell.length_b   1.000
_cell.length_c   1.000
_cell.angle_alpha   90.00
_cell.angle_beta   90.00
_cell.angle_gamma   90.00
#
_symmetry.space_group_name_H-M   'P 1'
#
loop_
_entity.id
_entity.type
_entity.pdbx_description
1 polymer ?
#
loop_
_entity_poly.entity_id
_entity_poly.type
_entity_poly.pdbx_seq_one_letter_code
_entity_poly.pdbx_strand_id
1 'polypeptide(L)'
;MAVPSKVFFTKGVGRHREQLTSFELALRDAGIEKYNLVQVSSIFPPQCKIIGKDAGLSALTPGEIVFVVMSRCQSDEPRRLIAASVGCALPSDRSVYGYLSEHHAFGQSEKVAGDYAEDLAAAMLASTLGIEFDEDKSWDEKKEVWKISGKIFRSFNITQSAIVKDEYATVIAAAVFIL
;
A
#
# COMPACT_ATOMS: atom_id res chain seq x y z
N MET A 1 9.94 -0.41 23.35
CA MET A 1 9.04 0.30 22.43
C MET A 1 9.27 -0.27 21.04
N ALA A 2 8.23 -0.83 20.42
CA ALA A 2 8.37 -1.49 19.12
C ALA A 2 8.09 -0.50 17.99
N VAL A 3 9.14 0.10 17.42
CA VAL A 3 9.05 0.93 16.21
C VAL A 3 9.66 0.12 15.07
N PRO A 4 8.92 -0.10 13.96
CA PRO A 4 9.45 -0.85 12.83
C PRO A 4 10.72 -0.23 12.25
N SER A 5 11.75 -1.05 12.06
CA SER A 5 13.04 -0.63 11.51
C SER A 5 13.14 -0.81 9.99
N LYS A 6 12.32 -1.74 9.44
CA LYS A 6 12.28 -2.04 8.01
C LYS A 6 10.83 -2.24 7.56
N VAL A 7 10.62 -2.06 6.26
CA VAL A 7 9.35 -2.33 5.59
C VAL A 7 9.62 -2.89 4.20
N PHE A 8 8.79 -3.82 3.76
CA PHE A 8 8.74 -4.22 2.36
C PHE A 8 7.31 -4.10 1.83
N PHE A 9 7.20 -3.95 0.52
CA PHE A 9 5.91 -3.84 -0.16
C PHE A 9 5.64 -5.12 -0.95
N THR A 10 4.40 -5.57 -0.91
CA THR A 10 3.94 -6.75 -1.64
C THR A 10 2.52 -6.58 -2.13
N LYS A 11 2.15 -7.36 -3.13
CA LYS A 11 0.80 -7.40 -3.70
C LYS A 11 0.45 -8.82 -4.11
N GLY A 12 -0.84 -9.11 -4.23
CA GLY A 12 -1.27 -10.43 -4.62
C GLY A 12 -2.70 -10.47 -5.11
N VAL A 13 -3.01 -11.52 -5.86
CA VAL A 13 -4.34 -11.82 -6.37
C VAL A 13 -4.69 -13.29 -6.10
N GLY A 14 -5.90 -13.52 -5.61
CA GLY A 14 -6.44 -14.87 -5.39
C GLY A 14 -7.81 -15.01 -6.03
N ARG A 15 -8.11 -16.21 -6.51
CA ARG A 15 -9.40 -16.55 -7.11
C ARG A 15 -9.89 -17.88 -6.56
N HIS A 16 -11.14 -17.92 -6.15
CA HIS A 16 -11.77 -19.14 -5.66
C HIS A 16 -13.29 -18.95 -5.55
N ARG A 17 -14.06 -20.03 -5.66
CA ARG A 17 -15.52 -20.00 -5.45
C ARG A 17 -15.93 -19.60 -4.03
N GLU A 18 -15.06 -19.83 -3.05
CA GLU A 18 -15.25 -19.41 -1.65
C GLU A 18 -14.50 -18.12 -1.39
N GLN A 19 -15.20 -17.15 -0.82
CA GLN A 19 -14.68 -15.81 -0.56
C GLN A 19 -13.42 -15.79 0.31
N LEU A 20 -13.45 -16.51 1.44
CA LEU A 20 -12.32 -16.56 2.37
C LEU A 20 -11.09 -17.20 1.71
N THR A 21 -11.30 -18.26 0.93
CA THR A 21 -10.21 -18.94 0.23
C THR A 21 -9.58 -18.04 -0.84
N SER A 22 -10.39 -17.23 -1.55
CA SER A 22 -9.83 -16.27 -2.51
C SER A 22 -8.91 -15.24 -1.85
N PHE A 23 -9.24 -14.82 -0.63
CA PHE A 23 -8.37 -13.93 0.15
C PHE A 23 -7.08 -14.64 0.61
N GLU A 24 -7.19 -15.87 1.11
CA GLU A 24 -6.02 -16.67 1.50
C GLU A 24 -5.05 -16.86 0.31
N LEU A 25 -5.60 -17.15 -0.88
CA LEU A 25 -4.80 -17.27 -2.11
C LEU A 25 -4.14 -15.94 -2.52
N ALA A 26 -4.78 -14.79 -2.28
CA ALA A 26 -4.17 -13.49 -2.50
C ALA A 26 -3.01 -13.23 -1.53
N LEU A 27 -3.14 -13.65 -0.26
CA LEU A 27 -2.04 -13.60 0.72
C LEU A 27 -0.89 -14.51 0.32
N ARG A 28 -1.18 -15.70 -0.25
CA ARG A 28 -0.18 -16.64 -0.78
C ARG A 28 0.61 -16.04 -1.95
N ASP A 29 -0.08 -15.45 -2.90
CA ASP A 29 0.54 -14.78 -4.05
C ASP A 29 1.41 -13.59 -3.57
N ALA A 30 0.98 -12.89 -2.54
CA ALA A 30 1.77 -11.86 -1.86
C ALA A 30 2.94 -12.43 -1.02
N GLY A 31 2.93 -13.71 -0.66
CA GLY A 31 3.94 -14.40 0.15
C GLY A 31 3.82 -14.16 1.66
N ILE A 32 2.67 -13.70 2.15
CA ILE A 32 2.45 -13.31 3.55
C ILE A 32 1.37 -14.13 4.27
N GLU A 33 0.90 -15.21 3.65
CA GLU A 33 -0.17 -16.08 4.17
C GLU A 33 0.18 -16.79 5.48
N LYS A 34 1.45 -17.00 5.72
CA LYS A 34 1.95 -17.78 6.87
C LYS A 34 2.14 -16.96 8.15
N TYR A 35 1.75 -15.68 8.15
CA TYR A 35 1.91 -14.79 9.30
C TYR A 35 0.56 -14.41 9.90
N ASN A 36 0.54 -14.05 11.19
CA ASN A 36 -0.59 -13.44 11.86
C ASN A 36 -0.57 -11.93 11.61
N LEU A 37 -1.36 -11.47 10.65
CA LEU A 37 -1.33 -10.08 10.21
C LEU A 37 -2.18 -9.20 11.13
N VAL A 38 -1.57 -8.10 11.60
CA VAL A 38 -2.24 -7.07 12.38
C VAL A 38 -2.20 -5.76 11.60
N GLN A 39 -3.37 -5.25 11.23
CA GLN A 39 -3.46 -3.95 10.56
C GLN A 39 -3.17 -2.82 11.55
N VAL A 40 -2.34 -1.87 11.10
CA VAL A 40 -2.01 -0.64 11.83
C VAL A 40 -2.39 0.57 10.99
N SER A 41 -2.42 1.75 11.64
CA SER A 41 -2.67 3.00 10.94
C SER A 41 -1.50 3.43 10.06
N SER A 42 -1.75 4.35 9.18
CA SER A 42 -1.04 4.69 7.95
C SER A 42 0.24 5.52 8.14
N ILE A 43 1.02 5.29 9.20
CA ILE A 43 2.28 6.00 9.46
C ILE A 43 3.48 5.20 8.94
N PHE A 44 4.29 5.84 8.12
CA PHE A 44 5.61 5.33 7.76
C PHE A 44 6.62 5.78 8.84
N PRO A 45 7.22 4.85 9.60
CA PRO A 45 8.05 5.21 10.75
C PRO A 45 9.31 6.01 10.37
N PRO A 46 9.74 6.97 11.21
CA PRO A 46 11.03 7.63 11.01
C PRO A 46 12.19 6.63 10.93
N GLN A 47 13.18 6.93 10.09
CA GLN A 47 14.37 6.09 9.86
C GLN A 47 14.09 4.66 9.34
N CYS A 48 12.82 4.26 9.16
CA CYS A 48 12.47 2.96 8.62
C CYS A 48 13.04 2.78 7.20
N LYS A 49 13.63 1.60 6.94
CA LYS A 49 14.27 1.29 5.65
C LYS A 49 13.35 0.46 4.78
N ILE A 50 13.15 0.88 3.55
CA ILE A 50 12.49 0.06 2.53
C ILE A 50 13.48 -1.00 2.05
N ILE A 51 13.08 -2.27 2.13
CA ILE A 51 13.87 -3.42 1.67
C ILE A 51 13.11 -4.19 0.59
N GLY A 52 13.81 -5.05 -0.14
CA GLY A 52 13.18 -5.93 -1.11
C GLY A 52 12.29 -6.98 -0.45
N LYS A 53 11.24 -7.43 -1.16
CA LYS A 53 10.27 -8.44 -0.70
C LYS A 53 10.97 -9.71 -0.18
N ASP A 54 11.90 -10.26 -0.94
CA ASP A 54 12.59 -11.51 -0.58
C ASP A 54 13.42 -11.38 0.70
N ALA A 55 14.10 -10.25 0.87
CA ALA A 55 14.83 -9.95 2.10
C ALA A 55 13.87 -9.78 3.29
N GLY A 56 12.70 -9.17 3.07
CA GLY A 56 11.66 -9.04 4.08
C GLY A 56 11.09 -10.39 4.50
N LEU A 57 10.70 -11.22 3.55
CA LEU A 57 10.15 -12.56 3.80
C LEU A 57 11.16 -13.48 4.52
N SER A 58 12.45 -13.35 4.21
CA SER A 58 13.51 -14.12 4.85
C SER A 58 13.80 -13.70 6.31
N ALA A 59 13.34 -12.50 6.70
CA ALA A 59 13.51 -11.99 8.07
C ALA A 59 12.37 -12.39 9.01
N LEU A 60 11.28 -12.98 8.49
CA LEU A 60 10.08 -13.31 9.25
C LEU A 60 9.91 -14.83 9.40
N THR A 61 9.32 -15.25 10.51
CA THR A 61 9.08 -16.66 10.84
C THR A 61 7.59 -17.02 10.69
N PRO A 62 7.23 -18.20 10.12
CA PRO A 62 5.84 -18.65 10.08
C PRO A 62 5.17 -18.62 11.46
N GLY A 63 3.94 -18.07 11.51
CA GLY A 63 3.17 -17.87 12.75
C GLY A 63 3.48 -16.57 13.49
N GLU A 64 4.48 -15.81 13.07
CA GLU A 64 4.83 -14.51 13.68
C GLU A 64 3.69 -13.51 13.56
N ILE A 65 3.53 -12.66 14.59
CA ILE A 65 2.63 -11.50 14.53
C ILE A 65 3.33 -10.39 13.77
N VAL A 66 2.79 -10.04 12.61
CA VAL A 66 3.37 -9.07 11.68
C VAL A 66 2.44 -7.89 11.47
N PHE A 67 2.95 -6.70 11.65
CA PHE A 67 2.17 -5.46 11.43
C PHE A 67 2.16 -5.07 9.97
N VAL A 68 0.98 -4.69 9.47
CA VAL A 68 0.79 -4.35 8.05
C VAL A 68 -0.13 -3.12 7.89
N VAL A 69 0.13 -2.34 6.85
CA VAL A 69 -0.85 -1.46 6.22
C VAL A 69 -1.28 -2.16 4.95
N MET A 70 -2.56 -2.53 4.83
CA MET A 70 -3.04 -3.38 3.73
C MET A 70 -4.37 -2.88 3.17
N SER A 71 -4.39 -2.64 1.88
CA SER A 71 -5.60 -2.45 1.09
C SER A 71 -6.06 -3.79 0.52
N ARG A 72 -7.38 -4.02 0.51
CA ARG A 72 -8.03 -5.22 -0.04
C ARG A 72 -9.27 -4.82 -0.81
N CYS A 73 -9.44 -5.37 -2.00
CA CYS A 73 -10.68 -5.31 -2.77
C CYS A 73 -11.11 -6.72 -3.19
N GLN A 74 -12.41 -6.99 -3.17
CA GLN A 74 -12.96 -8.31 -3.43
C GLN A 74 -14.33 -8.21 -4.07
N SER A 75 -14.60 -9.11 -5.03
CA SER A 75 -15.90 -9.22 -5.69
C SER A 75 -16.07 -10.60 -6.34
N ASP A 76 -17.30 -11.03 -6.48
CA ASP A 76 -17.74 -12.18 -7.29
C ASP A 76 -18.55 -11.74 -8.54
N GLU A 77 -18.73 -10.43 -8.73
CA GLU A 77 -19.47 -9.88 -9.87
C GLU A 77 -18.67 -10.07 -11.18
N PRO A 78 -19.13 -10.89 -12.11
CA PRO A 78 -18.39 -11.15 -13.35
C PRO A 78 -18.09 -9.87 -14.15
N ARG A 79 -16.89 -9.79 -14.72
CA ARG A 79 -16.37 -8.64 -15.48
C ARG A 79 -16.10 -7.38 -14.65
N ARG A 80 -16.30 -7.40 -13.33
CA ARG A 80 -15.92 -6.30 -12.47
C ARG A 80 -14.40 -6.16 -12.43
N LEU A 81 -13.90 -4.97 -12.72
CA LEU A 81 -12.51 -4.60 -12.45
C LEU A 81 -12.40 -4.18 -10.98
N ILE A 82 -11.49 -4.80 -10.26
CA ILE A 82 -11.18 -4.50 -8.85
C ILE A 82 -9.72 -4.10 -8.71
N ALA A 83 -9.44 -3.17 -7.81
CA ALA A 83 -8.08 -2.72 -7.51
C ALA A 83 -7.90 -2.49 -6.01
N ALA A 84 -6.71 -2.82 -5.50
CA ALA A 84 -6.23 -2.48 -4.16
C ALA A 84 -4.85 -1.84 -4.25
N SER A 85 -4.65 -0.74 -3.53
CA SER A 85 -3.45 0.07 -3.63
C SER A 85 -2.98 0.54 -2.27
N VAL A 86 -1.67 0.59 -2.07
CA VAL A 86 -1.02 1.28 -0.95
C VAL A 86 -0.10 2.34 -1.53
N GLY A 87 -0.41 3.61 -1.26
CA GLY A 87 0.44 4.75 -1.54
C GLY A 87 1.45 4.98 -0.41
N CYS A 88 2.57 5.57 -0.73
CA CYS A 88 3.63 5.92 0.24
C CYS A 88 4.22 7.27 -0.08
N ALA A 89 4.39 8.13 0.92
CA ALA A 89 5.08 9.40 0.81
C ALA A 89 6.09 9.56 1.95
N LEU A 90 7.33 9.89 1.59
CA LEU A 90 8.47 10.00 2.48
C LEU A 90 8.99 11.42 2.54
N PRO A 91 9.21 12.00 3.75
CA PRO A 91 9.82 13.31 3.89
C PRO A 91 11.33 13.26 3.57
N SER A 92 11.89 14.40 3.18
CA SER A 92 13.33 14.55 2.99
C SER A 92 14.09 14.43 4.31
N ASP A 93 13.52 14.95 5.39
CA ASP A 93 14.04 14.74 6.74
C ASP A 93 13.58 13.38 7.27
N ARG A 94 14.48 12.43 7.29
CA ARG A 94 14.21 11.05 7.74
C ARG A 94 13.94 10.94 9.25
N SER A 95 14.15 11.97 10.03
CA SER A 95 13.75 12.01 11.45
C SER A 95 12.25 12.24 11.64
N VAL A 96 11.57 12.70 10.60
CA VAL A 96 10.12 12.89 10.54
C VAL A 96 9.46 11.64 9.96
N TYR A 97 8.25 11.33 10.40
CA TYR A 97 7.47 10.23 9.85
C TYR A 97 6.90 10.59 8.47
N GLY A 98 6.72 9.58 7.65
CA GLY A 98 5.98 9.66 6.39
C GLY A 98 4.57 9.10 6.51
N TYR A 99 3.87 9.03 5.37
CA TYR A 99 2.53 8.46 5.29
C TYR A 99 2.45 7.28 4.34
N LEU A 100 1.57 6.37 4.71
CA LEU A 100 1.00 5.36 3.84
C LEU A 100 -0.48 5.72 3.62
N SER A 101 -1.08 5.20 2.56
CA SER A 101 -2.52 5.33 2.31
C SER A 101 -3.05 4.02 1.77
N GLU A 102 -4.27 3.64 2.15
CA GLU A 102 -4.95 2.50 1.57
C GLU A 102 -6.07 3.00 0.65
N HIS A 103 -6.12 2.45 -0.56
CA HIS A 103 -7.21 2.69 -1.49
C HIS A 103 -7.66 1.40 -2.15
N HIS A 104 -8.97 1.20 -2.24
CA HIS A 104 -9.57 0.14 -3.02
C HIS A 104 -10.67 0.69 -3.90
N ALA A 105 -10.85 0.10 -5.07
CA ALA A 105 -11.79 0.62 -6.04
C ALA A 105 -12.38 -0.45 -6.95
N PHE A 106 -13.58 -0.17 -7.42
CA PHE A 106 -14.25 -0.88 -8.49
C PHE A 106 -14.20 -0.03 -9.77
N GLY A 107 -13.85 -0.66 -10.89
CA GLY A 107 -13.82 0.01 -12.19
C GLY A 107 -12.58 0.89 -12.46
N GLN A 108 -11.66 1.01 -11.53
CA GLN A 108 -10.41 1.74 -11.74
C GLN A 108 -9.29 0.80 -12.23
N SER A 109 -8.50 1.28 -13.20
CA SER A 109 -7.28 0.59 -13.62
C SER A 109 -6.21 0.64 -12.50
N GLU A 110 -5.21 -0.24 -12.61
CA GLU A 110 -4.05 -0.25 -11.70
C GLU A 110 -3.39 1.12 -11.59
N LYS A 111 -3.22 1.80 -12.73
CA LYS A 111 -2.65 3.15 -12.76
C LYS A 111 -3.51 4.16 -12.01
N VAL A 112 -4.81 4.21 -12.28
CA VAL A 112 -5.73 5.20 -11.66
C VAL A 112 -5.82 5.00 -10.15
N ALA A 113 -5.99 3.75 -9.69
CA ALA A 113 -6.05 3.44 -8.28
C ALA A 113 -4.70 3.70 -7.57
N GLY A 114 -3.59 3.42 -8.24
CA GLY A 114 -2.25 3.68 -7.72
C GLY A 114 -1.93 5.15 -7.58
N ASP A 115 -2.18 5.93 -8.63
CA ASP A 115 -1.95 7.38 -8.62
C ASP A 115 -2.79 8.06 -7.52
N TYR A 116 -4.05 7.62 -7.34
CA TYR A 116 -4.93 8.15 -6.29
C TYR A 116 -4.39 7.84 -4.88
N ALA A 117 -3.96 6.60 -4.63
CA ALA A 117 -3.39 6.23 -3.34
C ALA A 117 -2.09 7.03 -3.05
N GLU A 118 -1.24 7.20 -4.06
CA GLU A 118 -0.01 7.98 -3.95
C GLU A 118 -0.30 9.45 -3.65
N ASP A 119 -1.29 10.06 -4.32
CA ASP A 119 -1.76 11.42 -4.08
C ASP A 119 -2.23 11.61 -2.62
N LEU A 120 -3.04 10.68 -2.12
CA LEU A 120 -3.51 10.72 -0.72
C LEU A 120 -2.36 10.71 0.29
N ALA A 121 -1.40 9.80 0.13
CA ALA A 121 -0.23 9.73 1.03
C ALA A 121 0.60 11.01 0.98
N ALA A 122 0.82 11.55 -0.20
CA ALA A 122 1.59 12.77 -0.39
C ALA A 122 0.85 14.01 0.10
N ALA A 123 -0.47 14.09 -0.06
CA ALA A 123 -1.29 15.17 0.47
C ALA A 123 -1.27 15.21 2.01
N MET A 124 -1.39 14.05 2.66
CA MET A 124 -1.26 13.95 4.12
C MET A 124 0.12 14.42 4.61
N LEU A 125 1.18 14.01 3.91
CA LEU A 125 2.53 14.44 4.24
C LEU A 125 2.73 15.94 4.01
N ALA A 126 2.25 16.48 2.89
CA ALA A 126 2.32 17.89 2.56
C ALA A 126 1.64 18.75 3.64
N SER A 127 0.44 18.36 4.08
CA SER A 127 -0.28 19.03 5.17
C SER A 127 0.53 19.05 6.47
N THR A 128 1.13 17.91 6.84
CA THR A 128 1.98 17.81 8.05
C THR A 128 3.22 18.71 7.96
N LEU A 129 3.81 18.84 6.78
CA LEU A 129 5.00 19.65 6.55
C LEU A 129 4.71 21.15 6.31
N GLY A 130 3.44 21.55 6.37
CA GLY A 130 3.01 22.92 6.08
C GLY A 130 3.31 23.34 4.64
N ILE A 131 3.14 22.44 3.69
CA ILE A 131 3.22 22.73 2.26
C ILE A 131 1.81 23.08 1.80
N GLU A 132 1.63 24.29 1.32
CA GLU A 132 0.37 24.70 0.70
C GLU A 132 0.20 23.94 -0.62
N PHE A 133 -0.92 23.31 -0.81
CA PHE A 133 -1.28 22.68 -2.06
C PHE A 133 -2.77 22.91 -2.38
N ASP A 134 -3.06 22.97 -3.65
CA ASP A 134 -4.40 23.13 -4.17
C ASP A 134 -4.99 21.74 -4.45
N GLU A 135 -6.05 21.37 -3.76
CA GLU A 135 -6.70 20.07 -3.89
C GLU A 135 -7.27 19.83 -5.29
N ASP A 136 -7.64 20.91 -6.00
CA ASP A 136 -8.24 20.86 -7.33
C ASP A 136 -7.21 20.64 -8.45
N LYS A 137 -5.91 20.74 -8.16
CA LYS A 137 -4.86 20.47 -9.17
C LYS A 137 -4.73 18.98 -9.48
N SER A 138 -4.33 18.71 -10.73
CA SER A 138 -4.00 17.36 -11.16
C SER A 138 -2.81 16.78 -10.38
N TRP A 139 -2.71 15.44 -10.34
CA TRP A 139 -1.60 14.75 -9.68
C TRP A 139 -0.22 15.20 -10.19
N ASP A 140 -0.07 15.40 -11.49
CA ASP A 140 1.19 15.82 -12.07
C ASP A 140 1.60 17.25 -11.66
N GLU A 141 0.64 18.18 -11.56
CA GLU A 141 0.86 19.54 -11.06
C GLU A 141 1.24 19.55 -9.57
N LYS A 142 0.58 18.69 -8.75
CA LYS A 142 0.93 18.52 -7.33
C LYS A 142 2.36 17.98 -7.16
N LYS A 143 2.76 16.99 -7.96
CA LYS A 143 4.12 16.46 -7.95
C LYS A 143 5.18 17.51 -8.22
N GLU A 144 4.94 18.43 -9.15
CA GLU A 144 5.87 19.52 -9.44
C GLU A 144 6.03 20.48 -8.23
N VAL A 145 4.92 20.84 -7.55
CA VAL A 145 4.99 21.68 -6.34
C VAL A 145 5.80 20.99 -5.24
N TRP A 146 5.63 19.68 -5.05
CA TRP A 146 6.38 18.93 -4.03
C TRP A 146 7.86 18.80 -4.34
N LYS A 147 8.21 18.56 -5.61
CA LYS A 147 9.60 18.56 -6.04
C LYS A 147 10.29 19.92 -5.80
N ILE A 148 9.60 21.02 -6.12
CA ILE A 148 10.09 22.38 -5.90
C ILE A 148 10.27 22.67 -4.40
N SER A 149 9.38 22.18 -3.54
CA SER A 149 9.47 22.39 -2.09
C SER A 149 10.73 21.77 -1.45
N GLY A 150 11.26 20.71 -2.05
CA GLY A 150 12.39 19.92 -1.52
C GLY A 150 12.07 19.18 -0.20
N LYS A 151 10.84 19.27 0.32
CA LYS A 151 10.44 18.68 1.61
C LYS A 151 9.99 17.23 1.49
N ILE A 152 9.46 16.81 0.33
CA ILE A 152 9.08 15.43 0.03
C ILE A 152 10.20 14.81 -0.81
N PHE A 153 10.80 13.75 -0.27
CA PHE A 153 11.89 13.03 -0.92
C PHE A 153 11.39 12.09 -2.01
N ARG A 154 10.32 11.33 -1.71
CA ARG A 154 9.83 10.28 -2.59
C ARG A 154 8.35 9.99 -2.33
N SER A 155 7.58 9.82 -3.39
CA SER A 155 6.27 9.17 -3.36
C SER A 155 6.25 8.00 -4.35
N PHE A 156 5.45 6.99 -4.06
CA PHE A 156 5.20 5.83 -4.93
C PHE A 156 3.99 5.07 -4.44
N ASN A 157 3.54 4.11 -5.22
CA ASN A 157 2.49 3.18 -4.82
C ASN A 157 2.85 1.74 -5.17
N ILE A 158 2.15 0.80 -4.54
CA ILE A 158 2.04 -0.57 -4.98
C ILE A 158 0.56 -0.89 -5.17
N THR A 159 0.20 -1.42 -6.32
CA THR A 159 -1.19 -1.66 -6.70
C THR A 159 -1.33 -3.03 -7.35
N GLN A 160 -2.39 -3.73 -7.01
CA GLN A 160 -2.85 -4.95 -7.68
C GLN A 160 -4.25 -4.72 -8.20
N SER A 161 -4.47 -5.06 -9.45
CA SER A 161 -5.80 -5.11 -10.05
C SER A 161 -6.11 -6.48 -10.66
N ALA A 162 -7.39 -6.77 -10.81
CA ALA A 162 -7.86 -7.97 -11.48
C ALA A 162 -9.28 -7.78 -12.04
N ILE A 163 -9.58 -8.49 -13.11
CA ILE A 163 -10.96 -8.64 -13.61
C ILE A 163 -11.56 -9.90 -12.98
N VAL A 164 -12.71 -9.76 -12.34
CA VAL A 164 -13.49 -10.88 -11.79
C VAL A 164 -14.01 -11.74 -12.93
N LYS A 165 -13.86 -13.06 -12.81
CA LYS A 165 -14.41 -14.07 -13.74
C LYS A 165 -15.70 -14.65 -13.15
N ASP A 166 -15.80 -15.97 -13.11
CA ASP A 166 -17.01 -16.69 -12.65
C ASP A 166 -16.90 -17.14 -11.18
N GLU A 167 -16.01 -16.52 -10.41
CA GLU A 167 -15.72 -16.84 -9.01
C GLU A 167 -15.24 -15.60 -8.26
N TYR A 168 -15.16 -15.65 -6.93
CA TYR A 168 -14.55 -14.56 -6.16
C TYR A 168 -13.13 -14.28 -6.62
N ALA A 169 -12.83 -13.01 -6.84
CA ALA A 169 -11.48 -12.51 -6.96
C ALA A 169 -11.17 -11.56 -5.79
N THR A 170 -10.02 -11.73 -5.17
CA THR A 170 -9.48 -10.83 -4.16
C THR A 170 -8.15 -10.28 -4.63
N VAL A 171 -7.96 -8.99 -4.53
CA VAL A 171 -6.68 -8.31 -4.73
C VAL A 171 -6.25 -7.63 -3.45
N ILE A 172 -4.96 -7.68 -3.16
CA ILE A 172 -4.35 -6.99 -2.02
C ILE A 172 -3.11 -6.20 -2.44
N ALA A 173 -2.84 -5.13 -1.73
CA ALA A 173 -1.57 -4.42 -1.71
C ALA A 173 -1.21 -4.14 -0.25
N ALA A 174 0.05 -4.35 0.13
CA ALA A 174 0.46 -4.25 1.53
C ALA A 174 1.86 -3.66 1.70
N ALA A 175 2.02 -2.86 2.75
CA ALA A 175 3.30 -2.51 3.37
C ALA A 175 3.46 -3.35 4.64
N VAL A 176 4.49 -4.18 4.70
CA VAL A 176 4.72 -5.17 5.75
C VAL A 176 5.91 -4.72 6.59
N PHE A 177 5.69 -4.52 7.87
CA PHE A 177 6.70 -4.00 8.79
C PHE A 177 7.50 -5.10 9.47
N ILE A 178 8.78 -4.82 9.70
CA ILE A 178 9.71 -5.65 10.47
C ILE A 178 10.22 -4.80 11.64
N LEU A 179 10.09 -5.32 12.85
CA LEU A 179 10.53 -4.70 14.10
C LEU A 179 12.04 -4.70 14.28
#